data_329c6a001650ba8016c826e94aa4ee80
#
_entry.id   329c6a001650ba8016c826e94aa4ee80
#
_cell.length_a   1.000
_cell.length_b   1.000
_cell.length_c   1.000
_cell.angle_alpha   90.00
_cell.angle_beta   90.00
_cell.angle_gamma   90.00
#
_symmetry.space_group_name_H-M   'P 1'
#
loop_
_entity.id
_entity.type
_entity.pdbx_description
1 polymer ?
#
loop_
_entity_poly.entity_id
_entity_poly.type
_entity_poly.pdbx_seq_one_letter_code
_entity_poly.pdbx_strand_id
1 'polypeptide(L)'
;MIAVISPGFVLFAALLAGLWYACPPPRRWQLLLGANLLFYAVLCPAALPVLAGSSFLVWWCGRRTAKKPVFLAGLAAALLPLALLKYLPAALGWQGTLANALGIGYFTLQLVSYLCDVRRGRILPEEKYARLLCYASFFLSITQGPFNRYDALMPQLDRPTVWDTDRAWRGVQRSAWGYFKKLAVADRAAVVVDTVFANPAAFDRTQLLLGGVLFTVQLYADFSGYTDIVLGVGEVLGLHLPENFRQPFFADSVKDIWARWHISLSQWLRDYIYIPLGGSRCSKARKDGNLIITFLVSGLWHGAGLTYLVWGGLHGLCQAAENHLPPRRPGKLRHALRVAGTFCILAGAFVIFRASSLANAAELFKGILCNGGHAVFSNYWELGLTSLQEEILLYAGIAILLAVDAAHERGVSLRTKIAALPTPARWAIYEVCIFVFLFMGRFLGGGSFLYARY
;
A
#
# COMPACT_ATOMS: atom_id res chain seq x y z
N MET A 1 0.45 22.05 -2.81
CA MET A 1 0.34 20.90 -1.89
C MET A 1 1.36 19.86 -2.35
N ILE A 2 2.15 19.26 -1.44
CA ILE A 2 3.21 18.27 -1.78
C ILE A 2 2.64 16.83 -1.68
N ALA A 3 1.42 16.58 -2.13
CA ALA A 3 0.91 15.21 -2.22
C ALA A 3 1.68 14.43 -3.28
N VAL A 4 1.95 13.13 -3.06
CA VAL A 4 2.81 12.30 -3.94
C VAL A 4 2.36 12.31 -5.41
N ILE A 5 1.08 12.54 -5.68
CA ILE A 5 0.54 12.68 -7.04
C ILE A 5 0.78 14.08 -7.66
N SER A 6 1.17 15.08 -6.87
CA SER A 6 1.23 16.46 -7.35
C SER A 6 2.56 16.76 -8.06
N PRO A 7 2.57 17.71 -9.03
CA PRO A 7 3.83 18.24 -9.57
C PRO A 7 4.77 18.80 -8.50
N GLY A 8 4.19 19.34 -7.40
CA GLY A 8 4.95 19.81 -6.25
C GLY A 8 5.78 18.71 -5.57
N PHE A 9 5.29 17.46 -5.55
CA PHE A 9 6.08 16.34 -5.05
C PHE A 9 7.24 15.99 -5.98
N VAL A 10 7.02 16.02 -7.30
CA VAL A 10 8.10 15.77 -8.27
C VAL A 10 9.21 16.81 -8.12
N LEU A 11 8.84 18.09 -8.00
CA LEU A 11 9.79 19.17 -7.74
C LEU A 11 10.52 18.99 -6.40
N PHE A 12 9.77 18.67 -5.33
CA PHE A 12 10.34 18.37 -4.00
C PHE A 12 11.36 17.22 -4.07
N ALA A 13 11.00 16.12 -4.73
CA ALA A 13 11.89 14.96 -4.87
C ALA A 13 13.13 15.27 -5.70
N ALA A 14 13.00 16.05 -6.77
CA ALA A 14 14.12 16.50 -7.62
C ALA A 14 15.08 17.42 -6.85
N LEU A 15 14.55 18.42 -6.14
CA LEU A 15 15.35 19.32 -5.29
C LEU A 15 16.05 18.55 -4.17
N LEU A 16 15.33 17.64 -3.51
CA LEU A 16 15.92 16.79 -2.48
C LEU A 16 17.05 15.93 -3.05
N ALA A 17 16.88 15.33 -4.23
CA ALA A 17 17.94 14.56 -4.87
C ALA A 17 19.18 15.39 -5.18
N GLY A 18 19.00 16.60 -5.71
CA GLY A 18 20.11 17.54 -5.93
C GLY A 18 20.87 17.88 -4.63
N LEU A 19 20.13 18.26 -3.58
CA LEU A 19 20.69 18.55 -2.27
C LEU A 19 21.33 17.33 -1.61
N TRP A 20 20.75 16.13 -1.80
CA TRP A 20 21.25 14.87 -1.26
C TRP A 20 22.66 14.54 -1.75
N TYR A 21 22.93 14.69 -3.05
CA TYR A 21 24.23 14.41 -3.62
C TYR A 21 25.23 15.56 -3.42
N ALA A 22 24.77 16.80 -3.25
CA ALA A 22 25.60 17.93 -2.85
C ALA A 22 25.96 17.89 -1.34
N CYS A 23 25.15 17.22 -0.51
CA CYS A 23 25.36 17.15 0.93
C CYS A 23 26.41 16.09 1.28
N PRO A 24 27.39 16.41 2.18
CA PRO A 24 28.34 15.43 2.69
C PRO A 24 27.65 14.22 3.34
N PRO A 25 28.09 12.98 3.06
CA PRO A 25 27.41 11.78 3.54
C PRO A 25 27.05 11.77 5.04
N PRO A 26 27.90 12.21 5.99
CA PRO A 26 27.56 12.21 7.41
C PRO A 26 26.38 13.12 7.79
N ARG A 27 26.03 14.09 6.95
CA ARG A 27 24.95 15.06 7.19
C ARG A 27 23.66 14.72 6.44
N ARG A 28 23.65 13.71 5.58
CA ARG A 28 22.48 13.36 4.76
C ARG A 28 21.25 12.98 5.56
N TRP A 29 21.44 12.29 6.68
CA TRP A 29 20.30 11.97 7.54
C TRP A 29 19.64 13.22 8.15
N GLN A 30 20.42 14.30 8.41
CA GLN A 30 19.87 15.57 8.89
C GLN A 30 19.09 16.29 7.81
N LEU A 31 19.62 16.31 6.56
CA LEU A 31 18.90 16.81 5.39
C LEU A 31 17.59 16.03 5.20
N LEU A 32 17.64 14.69 5.31
CA LEU A 32 16.46 13.84 5.18
C LEU A 32 15.45 14.12 6.30
N LEU A 33 15.89 14.32 7.55
CA LEU A 33 15.01 14.70 8.64
C LEU A 33 14.31 16.03 8.33
N GLY A 34 15.03 17.04 7.86
CA GLY A 34 14.43 18.33 7.47
C GLY A 34 13.40 18.15 6.35
N ALA A 35 13.71 17.36 5.33
CA ALA A 35 12.80 17.03 4.23
C ALA A 35 11.54 16.28 4.72
N ASN A 36 11.70 15.29 5.60
CA ASN A 36 10.62 14.53 6.20
C ASN A 36 9.65 15.43 6.99
N LEU A 37 10.20 16.28 7.86
CA LEU A 37 9.40 17.20 8.67
C LEU A 37 8.69 18.25 7.82
N LEU A 38 9.36 18.80 6.79
CA LEU A 38 8.75 19.72 5.83
C LEU A 38 7.60 19.04 5.08
N PHE A 39 7.83 17.84 4.56
CA PHE A 39 6.81 17.06 3.85
C PHE A 39 5.58 16.83 4.73
N TYR A 40 5.79 16.37 5.96
CA TYR A 40 4.70 16.06 6.88
C TYR A 40 3.99 17.31 7.41
N ALA A 41 4.72 18.40 7.66
CA ALA A 41 4.15 19.68 8.06
C ALA A 41 3.24 20.29 6.97
N VAL A 42 3.56 20.09 5.69
CA VAL A 42 2.70 20.54 4.59
C VAL A 42 1.47 19.65 4.41
N LEU A 43 1.60 18.34 4.64
CA LEU A 43 0.49 17.40 4.48
C LEU A 43 -0.48 17.39 5.65
N CYS A 44 0.04 17.38 6.86
CA CYS A 44 -0.75 17.24 8.08
C CYS A 44 -0.08 17.95 9.27
N PRO A 45 -0.06 19.30 9.30
CA PRO A 45 0.64 20.09 10.32
C PRO A 45 0.15 19.76 11.73
N ALA A 46 -1.15 19.52 11.91
CA ALA A 46 -1.75 19.20 13.20
C ALA A 46 -1.28 17.88 13.81
N ALA A 47 -0.82 16.91 13.00
CA ALA A 47 -0.32 15.64 13.48
C ALA A 47 1.21 15.63 13.76
N LEU A 48 1.93 16.68 13.38
CA LEU A 48 3.36 16.78 13.61
C LEU A 48 3.75 16.72 15.09
N PRO A 49 3.07 17.44 16.03
CA PRO A 49 3.35 17.29 17.46
C PRO A 49 3.09 15.88 17.99
N VAL A 50 2.07 15.18 17.46
CA VAL A 50 1.75 13.81 17.84
C VAL A 50 2.88 12.87 17.41
N LEU A 51 3.35 12.97 16.16
CA LEU A 51 4.50 12.21 15.67
C LEU A 51 5.76 12.47 16.51
N ALA A 52 6.08 13.75 16.76
CA ALA A 52 7.25 14.13 17.54
C ALA A 52 7.17 13.64 18.99
N GLY A 53 6.01 13.83 19.65
CA GLY A 53 5.80 13.40 21.05
C GLY A 53 5.84 11.88 21.19
N SER A 54 5.14 11.14 20.31
CA SER A 54 5.13 9.67 20.35
C SER A 54 6.51 9.09 20.10
N SER A 55 7.22 9.59 19.09
CA SER A 55 8.60 9.11 18.81
C SER A 55 9.58 9.48 19.92
N PHE A 56 9.40 10.62 20.60
CA PHE A 56 10.22 10.98 21.77
C PHE A 56 9.99 10.01 22.93
N LEU A 57 8.74 9.73 23.27
CA LEU A 57 8.40 8.80 24.34
C LEU A 57 8.91 7.38 24.03
N VAL A 58 8.75 6.92 22.79
CA VAL A 58 9.27 5.62 22.34
C VAL A 58 10.80 5.58 22.39
N TRP A 59 11.50 6.64 21.97
CA TRP A 59 12.93 6.76 22.06
C TRP A 59 13.41 6.68 23.53
N TRP A 60 12.77 7.43 24.42
CA TRP A 60 13.11 7.44 25.84
C TRP A 60 12.88 6.08 26.52
N CYS A 61 11.76 5.42 26.23
CA CYS A 61 11.45 4.07 26.69
C CYS A 61 12.39 3.03 26.07
N GLY A 62 12.72 3.19 24.80
CA GLY A 62 13.60 2.29 24.03
C GLY A 62 14.95 2.08 24.70
N ARG A 63 15.52 3.12 25.29
CA ARG A 63 16.79 3.07 26.05
C ARG A 63 16.71 2.29 27.37
N ARG A 64 15.52 1.88 27.79
CA ARG A 64 15.25 1.24 29.09
C ARG A 64 14.32 0.03 28.99
N THR A 65 14.22 -0.59 27.81
CA THR A 65 13.29 -1.72 27.52
C THR A 65 13.56 -2.96 28.35
N ALA A 66 14.73 -3.08 29.02
CA ALA A 66 15.00 -4.17 29.96
C ALA A 66 13.93 -4.26 31.07
N LYS A 67 13.44 -3.11 31.55
CA LYS A 67 12.33 -3.04 32.51
C LYS A 67 10.99 -3.21 31.78
N LYS A 68 10.24 -4.30 32.09
CA LYS A 68 8.94 -4.61 31.49
C LYS A 68 7.93 -3.44 31.55
N PRO A 69 7.76 -2.72 32.68
CA PRO A 69 6.84 -1.57 32.73
C PRO A 69 7.21 -0.46 31.75
N VAL A 70 8.50 -0.17 31.58
CA VAL A 70 8.98 0.87 30.65
C VAL A 70 8.72 0.44 29.19
N PHE A 71 8.96 -0.83 28.87
CA PHE A 71 8.62 -1.37 27.55
C PHE A 71 7.12 -1.23 27.26
N LEU A 72 6.23 -1.59 28.20
CA LEU A 72 4.79 -1.46 28.06
C LEU A 72 4.35 0.00 27.93
N ALA A 73 4.97 0.91 28.70
CA ALA A 73 4.72 2.36 28.56
C ALA A 73 5.12 2.87 27.16
N GLY A 74 6.23 2.39 26.61
CA GLY A 74 6.64 2.72 25.24
C GLY A 74 5.68 2.18 24.18
N LEU A 75 5.16 0.96 24.35
CA LEU A 75 4.12 0.42 23.48
C LEU A 75 2.82 1.25 23.57
N ALA A 76 2.41 1.61 24.78
CA ALA A 76 1.26 2.49 24.98
C ALA A 76 1.47 3.84 24.30
N ALA A 77 2.64 4.47 24.45
CA ALA A 77 2.98 5.74 23.80
C ALA A 77 2.94 5.66 22.26
N ALA A 78 3.33 4.52 21.68
CA ALA A 78 3.24 4.29 20.22
C ALA A 78 1.81 4.07 19.76
N LEU A 79 0.99 3.32 20.52
CA LEU A 79 -0.37 2.91 20.12
C LEU A 79 -1.44 3.96 20.47
N LEU A 80 -1.21 4.79 21.49
CA LEU A 80 -2.17 5.76 22.00
C LEU A 80 -2.67 6.75 20.92
N PRO A 81 -1.82 7.31 20.04
CA PRO A 81 -2.31 8.16 18.95
C PRO A 81 -3.31 7.46 18.04
N LEU A 82 -3.05 6.20 17.69
CA LEU A 82 -3.96 5.40 16.88
C LEU A 82 -5.31 5.19 17.60
N ALA A 83 -5.27 4.87 18.89
CA ALA A 83 -6.45 4.67 19.70
C ALA A 83 -7.29 5.96 19.83
N LEU A 84 -6.65 7.08 20.15
CA LEU A 84 -7.32 8.36 20.43
C LEU A 84 -7.75 9.12 19.16
N LEU A 85 -6.99 9.00 18.07
CA LEU A 85 -7.21 9.82 16.88
C LEU A 85 -7.88 9.08 15.72
N LYS A 86 -7.90 7.74 15.74
CA LYS A 86 -8.59 6.93 14.72
C LYS A 86 -9.83 6.24 15.31
N TYR A 87 -9.69 5.53 16.44
CA TYR A 87 -10.79 4.69 16.93
C TYR A 87 -11.77 5.44 17.84
N LEU A 88 -11.30 6.30 18.74
CA LEU A 88 -12.18 7.05 19.63
C LEU A 88 -13.11 8.01 18.88
N PRO A 89 -12.65 8.82 17.90
CA PRO A 89 -13.56 9.63 17.10
C PRO A 89 -14.59 8.81 16.33
N ALA A 90 -14.15 7.69 15.73
CA ALA A 90 -15.06 6.80 15.01
C ALA A 90 -16.14 6.20 15.94
N ALA A 91 -15.78 5.82 17.17
CA ALA A 91 -16.70 5.29 18.16
C ALA A 91 -17.71 6.33 18.70
N LEU A 92 -17.28 7.61 18.78
CA LEU A 92 -18.10 8.73 19.27
C LEU A 92 -18.82 9.49 18.15
N GLY A 93 -18.62 9.13 16.88
CA GLY A 93 -19.16 9.87 15.74
C GLY A 93 -18.54 11.27 15.56
N TRP A 94 -17.37 11.53 16.12
CA TRP A 94 -16.69 12.81 16.01
C TRP A 94 -16.02 12.96 14.64
N GLN A 95 -16.25 14.12 14.01
CA GLN A 95 -15.55 14.53 12.80
C GLN A 95 -14.59 15.68 13.16
N GLY A 96 -13.30 15.43 13.08
CA GLY A 96 -12.27 16.43 13.38
C GLY A 96 -11.05 16.31 12.47
N THR A 97 -10.29 17.40 12.35
CA THR A 97 -9.08 17.47 11.51
C THR A 97 -8.01 16.45 11.87
N LEU A 98 -7.96 16.02 13.14
CA LEU A 98 -7.02 15.01 13.62
C LEU A 98 -7.54 13.56 13.44
N ALA A 99 -8.86 13.36 13.33
CA ALA A 99 -9.44 12.04 13.12
C ALA A 99 -8.99 11.40 11.77
N ASN A 100 -8.64 12.25 10.80
CA ASN A 100 -8.14 11.85 9.49
C ASN A 100 -6.65 12.16 9.31
N ALA A 101 -5.87 12.20 10.40
CA ALA A 101 -4.45 12.54 10.33
C ALA A 101 -3.67 11.44 9.58
N LEU A 102 -3.20 11.80 8.39
CA LEU A 102 -2.41 10.93 7.53
C LEU A 102 -1.16 10.40 8.25
N GLY A 103 -0.88 9.14 8.07
CA GLY A 103 0.37 8.53 8.54
C GLY A 103 0.36 7.98 9.96
N ILE A 104 -0.68 8.24 10.79
CA ILE A 104 -0.74 7.72 12.17
C ILE A 104 -0.58 6.20 12.21
N GLY A 105 -1.30 5.47 11.37
CA GLY A 105 -1.17 4.01 11.28
C GLY A 105 0.25 3.56 10.93
N TYR A 106 0.92 4.30 10.06
CA TYR A 106 2.26 3.95 9.56
C TYR A 106 3.35 4.19 10.60
N PHE A 107 3.48 5.41 11.13
CA PHE A 107 4.53 5.66 12.12
C PHE A 107 4.30 4.88 13.42
N THR A 108 3.04 4.60 13.80
CA THR A 108 2.72 3.72 14.93
C THR A 108 3.36 2.34 14.75
N LEU A 109 3.15 1.68 13.61
CA LEU A 109 3.73 0.36 13.37
C LEU A 109 5.27 0.41 13.28
N GLN A 110 5.84 1.47 12.72
CA GLN A 110 7.30 1.68 12.71
C GLN A 110 7.86 1.80 14.14
N LEU A 111 7.24 2.61 15.00
CA LEU A 111 7.66 2.80 16.39
C LEU A 111 7.48 1.52 17.22
N VAL A 112 6.38 0.77 17.03
CA VAL A 112 6.17 -0.53 17.67
C VAL A 112 7.25 -1.53 17.27
N SER A 113 7.57 -1.61 15.96
CA SER A 113 8.62 -2.53 15.49
C SER A 113 9.98 -2.18 16.07
N TYR A 114 10.36 -0.90 16.07
CA TYR A 114 11.60 -0.43 16.67
C TYR A 114 11.69 -0.85 18.15
N LEU A 115 10.68 -0.55 18.95
CA LEU A 115 10.67 -0.85 20.38
C LEU A 115 10.74 -2.36 20.66
N CYS A 116 10.01 -3.17 19.85
CA CYS A 116 10.06 -4.63 19.97
C CYS A 116 11.43 -5.20 19.59
N ASP A 117 12.06 -4.66 18.55
CA ASP A 117 13.37 -5.15 18.11
C ASP A 117 14.49 -4.77 19.07
N VAL A 118 14.43 -3.57 19.70
CA VAL A 118 15.31 -3.22 20.83
C VAL A 118 15.10 -4.18 22.00
N ARG A 119 13.84 -4.45 22.38
CA ARG A 119 13.53 -5.38 23.49
C ARG A 119 14.03 -6.81 23.26
N ARG A 120 14.00 -7.24 21.98
CA ARG A 120 14.49 -8.57 21.57
C ARG A 120 16.01 -8.63 21.40
N GLY A 121 16.72 -7.52 21.55
CA GLY A 121 18.17 -7.43 21.32
C GLY A 121 18.58 -7.56 19.84
N ARG A 122 17.64 -7.36 18.90
CA ARG A 122 17.95 -7.38 17.44
C ARG A 122 18.71 -6.14 17.01
N ILE A 123 18.39 -5.00 17.63
CA ILE A 123 19.02 -3.71 17.40
C ILE A 123 19.40 -3.09 18.75
N LEU A 124 20.43 -2.27 18.74
CA LEU A 124 20.76 -1.42 19.87
C LEU A 124 19.78 -0.24 19.95
N PRO A 125 19.48 0.26 21.16
CA PRO A 125 18.66 1.46 21.29
C PRO A 125 19.37 2.67 20.68
N GLU A 126 18.63 3.44 19.89
CA GLU A 126 19.16 4.65 19.25
C GLU A 126 19.48 5.72 20.31
N GLU A 127 20.67 6.28 20.24
CA GLU A 127 21.15 7.29 21.19
C GLU A 127 20.58 8.68 20.91
N LYS A 128 20.40 9.01 19.61
CA LYS A 128 19.96 10.35 19.17
C LYS A 128 18.48 10.34 18.83
N TYR A 129 17.67 11.05 19.59
CA TYR A 129 16.23 11.19 19.31
C TYR A 129 15.95 11.62 17.86
N ALA A 130 16.72 12.58 17.33
CA ALA A 130 16.55 13.07 15.98
C ALA A 130 16.69 11.97 14.89
N ARG A 131 17.49 10.92 15.14
CA ARG A 131 17.61 9.79 14.21
C ARG A 131 16.38 8.88 14.27
N LEU A 132 15.82 8.64 15.45
CA LEU A 132 14.55 7.90 15.54
C LEU A 132 13.39 8.70 14.92
N LEU A 133 13.38 10.02 15.13
CA LEU A 133 12.40 10.89 14.48
C LEU A 133 12.54 10.85 12.96
N CYS A 134 13.77 10.85 12.42
CA CYS A 134 14.03 10.69 10.99
C CYS A 134 13.45 9.38 10.43
N TYR A 135 13.61 8.27 11.16
CA TYR A 135 13.03 6.99 10.82
C TYR A 135 11.49 7.01 10.85
N ALA A 136 10.91 7.51 11.93
CA ALA A 136 9.45 7.51 12.13
C ALA A 136 8.74 8.45 11.15
N SER A 137 9.38 9.56 10.75
CA SER A 137 8.84 10.56 9.84
C SER A 137 9.19 10.32 8.37
N PHE A 138 9.82 9.20 8.01
CA PHE A 138 10.36 8.95 6.67
C PHE A 138 9.29 9.14 5.58
N PHE A 139 9.46 10.18 4.76
CA PHE A 139 8.44 10.69 3.85
C PHE A 139 8.01 9.68 2.77
N LEU A 140 8.89 8.76 2.36
CA LEU A 140 8.57 7.71 1.40
C LEU A 140 7.73 6.56 1.99
N SER A 141 7.58 6.51 3.33
CA SER A 141 6.80 5.48 4.02
C SER A 141 5.58 6.01 4.75
N ILE A 142 5.67 7.24 5.29
CA ILE A 142 4.76 7.72 6.36
C ILE A 142 3.29 7.77 5.96
N THR A 143 2.94 7.90 4.67
CA THR A 143 1.55 7.96 4.23
C THR A 143 0.99 6.60 3.81
N GLN A 144 1.66 5.92 2.86
CA GLN A 144 1.23 4.63 2.29
C GLN A 144 2.41 3.77 1.80
N GLY A 145 3.65 4.22 2.06
CA GLY A 145 4.83 3.53 1.55
C GLY A 145 5.10 2.19 2.24
N PRO A 146 6.10 1.47 1.78
CA PRO A 146 6.48 0.22 2.41
C PRO A 146 6.92 0.42 3.86
N PHE A 147 6.55 -0.51 4.75
CA PHE A 147 7.03 -0.52 6.13
C PHE A 147 8.52 -0.86 6.16
N ASN A 148 9.34 0.14 6.44
CA ASN A 148 10.76 -0.06 6.64
C ASN A 148 11.05 -0.54 8.06
N ARG A 149 12.10 -1.36 8.20
CA ARG A 149 12.67 -1.71 9.50
C ARG A 149 13.79 -0.74 9.84
N TYR A 150 13.98 -0.48 11.14
CA TYR A 150 15.02 0.44 11.60
C TYR A 150 16.41 -0.03 11.16
N ASP A 151 16.70 -1.32 11.34
CA ASP A 151 17.95 -1.98 10.97
C ASP A 151 18.21 -2.05 9.45
N ALA A 152 17.16 -1.98 8.66
CA ALA A 152 17.27 -1.96 7.20
C ALA A 152 17.45 -0.56 6.62
N LEU A 153 16.77 0.46 7.18
CA LEU A 153 16.79 1.82 6.62
C LEU A 153 17.93 2.67 7.16
N MET A 154 18.08 2.74 8.49
CA MET A 154 19.00 3.71 9.10
C MET A 154 20.47 3.48 8.77
N PRO A 155 20.99 2.24 8.69
CA PRO A 155 22.37 2.01 8.27
C PRO A 155 22.69 2.44 6.84
N GLN A 156 21.68 2.55 5.95
CA GLN A 156 21.90 3.04 4.59
C GLN A 156 22.24 4.54 4.58
N LEU A 157 21.72 5.30 5.56
CA LEU A 157 21.98 6.73 5.68
C LEU A 157 23.41 7.03 6.17
N ASP A 158 24.07 6.06 6.79
CA ASP A 158 25.45 6.17 7.27
C ASP A 158 26.48 5.78 6.19
N ARG A 159 26.02 5.15 5.09
CA ARG A 159 26.91 4.73 3.98
C ARG A 159 27.03 5.84 2.95
N PRO A 160 28.24 6.12 2.44
CA PRO A 160 28.39 7.05 1.34
C PRO A 160 27.76 6.47 0.07
N THR A 161 26.79 7.17 -0.47
CA THR A 161 26.15 6.82 -1.75
C THR A 161 26.59 7.85 -2.78
N VAL A 162 27.20 7.39 -3.88
CA VAL A 162 27.58 8.24 -5.01
C VAL A 162 26.43 8.29 -6.04
N TRP A 163 26.43 9.35 -6.85
CA TRP A 163 25.52 9.44 -7.99
C TRP A 163 25.80 8.30 -8.97
N ASP A 164 24.72 7.67 -9.41
CA ASP A 164 24.73 6.63 -10.43
C ASP A 164 23.55 6.91 -11.38
N THR A 165 23.89 7.30 -12.60
CA THR A 165 22.93 7.73 -13.63
C THR A 165 21.99 6.59 -14.03
N ASP A 166 22.49 5.37 -14.14
CA ASP A 166 21.66 4.21 -14.51
C ASP A 166 20.67 3.85 -13.41
N ARG A 167 21.10 3.92 -12.14
CA ARG A 167 20.21 3.73 -11.00
C ARG A 167 19.16 4.84 -10.95
N ALA A 168 19.55 6.09 -11.09
CA ALA A 168 18.63 7.22 -11.08
C ALA A 168 17.61 7.11 -12.22
N TRP A 169 18.06 6.72 -13.42
CA TRP A 169 17.18 6.50 -14.56
C TRP A 169 16.18 5.35 -14.32
N ARG A 170 16.62 4.23 -13.74
CA ARG A 170 15.71 3.16 -13.33
C ARG A 170 14.68 3.63 -12.31
N GLY A 171 15.08 4.46 -11.35
CA GLY A 171 14.17 5.07 -10.38
C GLY A 171 13.12 5.96 -11.03
N VAL A 172 13.53 6.83 -11.98
CA VAL A 172 12.59 7.67 -12.75
C VAL A 172 11.60 6.83 -13.55
N GLN A 173 12.08 5.79 -14.27
CA GLN A 173 11.20 4.88 -14.99
C GLN A 173 10.19 4.18 -14.07
N ARG A 174 10.62 3.77 -12.89
CA ARG A 174 9.75 3.15 -11.90
C ARG A 174 8.68 4.12 -11.40
N SER A 175 9.06 5.34 -11.06
CA SER A 175 8.11 6.39 -10.67
C SER A 175 7.11 6.70 -11.78
N ALA A 176 7.56 6.81 -13.03
CA ALA A 176 6.69 7.03 -14.18
C ALA A 176 5.67 5.90 -14.37
N TRP A 177 6.08 4.63 -14.19
CA TRP A 177 5.15 3.49 -14.19
C TRP A 177 4.14 3.58 -13.04
N GLY A 178 4.55 4.02 -11.87
CA GLY A 178 3.66 4.29 -10.74
C GLY A 178 2.62 5.36 -11.04
N TYR A 179 3.03 6.47 -11.66
CA TYR A 179 2.10 7.51 -12.11
C TYR A 179 1.14 7.02 -13.19
N PHE A 180 1.60 6.19 -14.14
CA PHE A 180 0.71 5.57 -15.12
C PHE A 180 -0.38 4.73 -14.43
N LYS A 181 -0.02 3.86 -13.51
CA LYS A 181 -0.99 3.05 -12.75
C LYS A 181 -2.02 3.92 -12.03
N LYS A 182 -1.59 5.01 -11.41
CA LYS A 182 -2.48 5.93 -10.70
C LYS A 182 -3.39 6.69 -11.66
N LEU A 183 -2.80 7.41 -12.62
CA LEU A 183 -3.54 8.39 -13.43
C LEU A 183 -4.31 7.76 -14.59
N ALA A 184 -3.78 6.69 -15.20
CA ALA A 184 -4.44 6.06 -16.34
C ALA A 184 -5.40 4.93 -15.96
N VAL A 185 -5.14 4.23 -14.83
CA VAL A 185 -5.94 3.07 -14.43
C VAL A 185 -6.78 3.38 -13.19
N ALA A 186 -6.15 3.70 -12.05
CA ALA A 186 -6.86 3.82 -10.78
C ALA A 186 -7.88 4.95 -10.76
N ASP A 187 -7.52 6.16 -11.23
CA ASP A 187 -8.40 7.33 -11.21
C ASP A 187 -9.55 7.23 -12.22
N ARG A 188 -9.39 6.45 -13.30
CA ARG A 188 -10.49 6.15 -14.22
C ARG A 188 -11.43 5.10 -13.64
N ALA A 189 -10.89 4.02 -13.08
CA ALA A 189 -11.69 2.99 -12.42
C ALA A 189 -12.48 3.58 -11.23
N ALA A 190 -11.93 4.57 -10.53
CA ALA A 190 -12.58 5.26 -9.41
C ALA A 190 -13.96 5.82 -9.79
N VAL A 191 -14.11 6.36 -11.00
CA VAL A 191 -15.38 6.94 -11.45
C VAL A 191 -16.50 5.89 -11.44
N VAL A 192 -16.24 4.75 -12.06
CA VAL A 192 -17.21 3.64 -12.12
C VAL A 192 -17.47 3.06 -10.73
N VAL A 193 -16.41 2.83 -9.96
CA VAL A 193 -16.51 2.24 -8.62
C VAL A 193 -17.30 3.16 -7.69
N ASP A 194 -16.98 4.45 -7.65
CA ASP A 194 -17.66 5.39 -6.75
C ASP A 194 -19.14 5.52 -7.12
N THR A 195 -19.48 5.51 -8.42
CA THR A 195 -20.86 5.54 -8.93
C THR A 195 -21.65 4.30 -8.49
N VAL A 196 -21.09 3.10 -8.74
CA VAL A 196 -21.76 1.82 -8.42
C VAL A 196 -21.92 1.60 -6.91
N PHE A 197 -20.88 1.91 -6.12
CA PHE A 197 -20.91 1.70 -4.66
C PHE A 197 -21.75 2.75 -3.92
N ALA A 198 -22.01 3.92 -4.52
CA ALA A 198 -22.86 4.96 -3.91
C ALA A 198 -24.34 4.56 -3.88
N ASN A 199 -24.85 3.87 -4.90
CA ASN A 199 -26.25 3.48 -5.00
C ASN A 199 -26.41 2.11 -5.68
N PRO A 200 -26.11 0.98 -5.00
CA PRO A 200 -26.14 -0.35 -5.60
C PRO A 200 -27.52 -0.76 -6.14
N ALA A 201 -28.59 -0.22 -5.57
CA ALA A 201 -29.97 -0.55 -5.99
C ALA A 201 -30.30 -0.08 -7.42
N ALA A 202 -29.57 0.92 -7.94
CA ALA A 202 -29.79 1.47 -9.28
C ALA A 202 -29.17 0.60 -10.41
N PHE A 203 -28.38 -0.41 -10.08
CA PHE A 203 -27.56 -1.15 -11.04
C PHE A 203 -27.99 -2.61 -11.21
N ASP A 204 -27.79 -3.13 -12.43
CA ASP A 204 -27.99 -4.53 -12.73
C ASP A 204 -26.83 -5.42 -12.20
N ARG A 205 -27.01 -6.74 -12.29
CA ARG A 205 -26.01 -7.74 -11.87
C ARG A 205 -24.65 -7.52 -12.52
N THR A 206 -24.61 -7.23 -13.81
CA THR A 206 -23.37 -7.10 -14.59
C THR A 206 -22.60 -5.86 -14.17
N GLN A 207 -23.31 -4.74 -13.97
CA GLN A 207 -22.74 -3.48 -13.52
C GLN A 207 -22.18 -3.57 -12.10
N LEU A 208 -22.90 -4.25 -11.19
CA LEU A 208 -22.45 -4.49 -9.82
C LEU A 208 -21.22 -5.39 -9.78
N LEU A 209 -21.20 -6.45 -10.58
CA LEU A 209 -20.03 -7.33 -10.72
C LEU A 209 -18.82 -6.58 -11.27
N LEU A 210 -19.04 -5.79 -12.33
CA LEU A 210 -18.01 -4.93 -12.91
C LEU A 210 -17.45 -3.95 -11.88
N GLY A 211 -18.32 -3.29 -11.09
CA GLY A 211 -17.91 -2.39 -10.02
C GLY A 211 -16.99 -3.08 -9.00
N GLY A 212 -17.31 -4.31 -8.57
CA GLY A 212 -16.50 -5.10 -7.65
C GLY A 212 -15.14 -5.50 -8.24
N VAL A 213 -15.12 -5.93 -9.51
CA VAL A 213 -13.87 -6.26 -10.22
C VAL A 213 -13.02 -5.00 -10.42
N LEU A 214 -13.61 -3.91 -10.88
CA LEU A 214 -12.91 -2.64 -11.09
C LEU A 214 -12.38 -2.06 -9.77
N PHE A 215 -13.07 -2.23 -8.64
CA PHE A 215 -12.52 -1.82 -7.35
C PHE A 215 -11.24 -2.61 -7.00
N THR A 216 -11.21 -3.90 -7.30
CA THR A 216 -10.03 -4.74 -7.08
C THR A 216 -8.83 -4.24 -7.91
N VAL A 217 -9.08 -3.91 -9.17
CA VAL A 217 -8.06 -3.34 -10.08
C VAL A 217 -7.67 -1.93 -9.64
N GLN A 218 -8.63 -1.09 -9.28
CA GLN A 218 -8.41 0.27 -8.78
C GLN A 218 -7.49 0.25 -7.57
N LEU A 219 -7.81 -0.56 -6.55
CA LEU A 219 -7.03 -0.64 -5.32
C LEU A 219 -5.61 -1.11 -5.57
N TYR A 220 -5.44 -2.10 -6.46
CA TYR A 220 -4.12 -2.57 -6.88
C TYR A 220 -3.33 -1.48 -7.62
N ALA A 221 -3.93 -0.86 -8.63
CA ALA A 221 -3.26 0.16 -9.43
C ALA A 221 -2.92 1.41 -8.60
N ASP A 222 -3.82 1.84 -7.70
CA ASP A 222 -3.63 2.97 -6.80
C ASP A 222 -2.47 2.72 -5.82
N PHE A 223 -2.53 1.62 -5.09
CA PHE A 223 -1.57 1.36 -4.03
C PHE A 223 -0.21 0.88 -4.57
N SER A 224 -0.18 0.02 -5.59
CA SER A 224 1.08 -0.35 -6.23
C SER A 224 1.68 0.81 -7.02
N GLY A 225 0.84 1.71 -7.56
CA GLY A 225 1.28 2.95 -8.20
C GLY A 225 1.99 3.87 -7.22
N TYR A 226 1.39 4.14 -6.06
CA TYR A 226 2.03 4.86 -4.98
C TYR A 226 3.38 4.21 -4.60
N THR A 227 3.36 2.90 -4.38
CA THR A 227 4.56 2.15 -4.00
C THR A 227 5.68 2.31 -5.02
N ASP A 228 5.38 2.18 -6.32
CA ASP A 228 6.40 2.34 -7.36
C ASP A 228 6.94 3.78 -7.45
N ILE A 229 6.11 4.80 -7.21
CA ILE A 229 6.59 6.19 -7.15
C ILE A 229 7.62 6.35 -6.03
N VAL A 230 7.29 5.92 -4.81
CA VAL A 230 8.19 6.12 -3.66
C VAL A 230 9.43 5.23 -3.71
N LEU A 231 9.31 4.01 -4.25
CA LEU A 231 10.46 3.13 -4.48
C LEU A 231 11.38 3.71 -5.55
N GLY A 232 10.81 4.28 -6.61
CA GLY A 232 11.59 4.96 -7.65
C GLY A 232 12.35 6.18 -7.12
N VAL A 233 11.72 7.01 -6.28
CA VAL A 233 12.42 8.11 -5.59
C VAL A 233 13.51 7.56 -4.66
N GLY A 234 13.25 6.47 -3.94
CA GLY A 234 14.26 5.77 -3.15
C GLY A 234 15.46 5.33 -3.99
N GLU A 235 15.21 4.71 -5.16
CA GLU A 235 16.27 4.31 -6.11
C GLU A 235 17.10 5.52 -6.57
N VAL A 236 16.47 6.68 -6.87
CA VAL A 236 17.18 7.92 -7.23
C VAL A 236 18.09 8.36 -6.09
N LEU A 237 17.63 8.33 -4.84
CA LEU A 237 18.44 8.68 -3.67
C LEU A 237 19.49 7.61 -3.30
N GLY A 238 19.45 6.44 -3.95
CA GLY A 238 20.30 5.28 -3.63
C GLY A 238 19.89 4.55 -2.37
N LEU A 239 18.62 4.63 -2.00
CA LEU A 239 18.02 3.92 -0.87
C LEU A 239 17.26 2.68 -1.37
N HIS A 240 17.50 1.54 -0.72
CA HIS A 240 16.77 0.30 -0.97
C HIS A 240 15.60 0.17 -0.02
N LEU A 241 14.40 0.26 -0.56
CA LEU A 241 13.16 0.13 0.18
C LEU A 241 12.50 -1.23 -0.14
N PRO A 242 11.75 -1.83 0.81
CA PRO A 242 11.13 -3.13 0.58
C PRO A 242 10.00 -3.07 -0.45
N GLU A 243 9.89 -4.12 -1.26
CA GLU A 243 8.79 -4.30 -2.20
C GLU A 243 7.46 -4.53 -1.45
N ASN A 244 6.37 -3.97 -1.99
CA ASN A 244 5.02 -4.18 -1.47
C ASN A 244 4.16 -5.06 -2.36
N PHE A 245 4.47 -5.14 -3.65
CA PHE A 245 3.66 -5.89 -4.62
C PHE A 245 4.51 -6.74 -5.55
N ARG A 246 3.99 -7.94 -5.85
CA ARG A 246 4.57 -8.86 -6.83
C ARG A 246 3.47 -9.63 -7.56
N GLN A 247 2.90 -9.03 -8.61
CA GLN A 247 1.87 -9.57 -9.49
C GLN A 247 0.76 -10.36 -8.75
N PRO A 248 -0.01 -9.73 -7.84
CA PRO A 248 -0.90 -10.43 -6.91
C PRO A 248 -2.08 -11.11 -7.60
N PHE A 249 -2.47 -10.69 -8.80
CA PHE A 249 -3.58 -11.30 -9.55
C PHE A 249 -3.23 -12.66 -10.16
N PHE A 250 -1.95 -13.03 -10.14
CA PHE A 250 -1.49 -14.38 -10.54
C PHE A 250 -1.36 -15.34 -9.35
N ALA A 251 -1.76 -14.93 -8.16
CA ALA A 251 -1.74 -15.80 -6.98
C ALA A 251 -2.76 -16.95 -7.12
N ASP A 252 -2.33 -18.16 -6.76
CA ASP A 252 -3.15 -19.37 -6.85
C ASP A 252 -3.73 -19.84 -5.51
N SER A 253 -3.64 -18.99 -4.47
CA SER A 253 -4.20 -19.20 -3.14
C SER A 253 -4.26 -17.89 -2.36
N VAL A 254 -5.07 -17.83 -1.32
CA VAL A 254 -5.15 -16.67 -0.42
C VAL A 254 -3.83 -16.47 0.32
N LYS A 255 -3.13 -17.54 0.67
CA LYS A 255 -1.78 -17.46 1.23
C LYS A 255 -0.79 -16.83 0.25
N ASP A 256 -0.86 -17.18 -1.05
CA ASP A 256 0.02 -16.61 -2.09
C ASP A 256 -0.33 -15.14 -2.38
N ILE A 257 -1.62 -14.74 -2.28
CA ILE A 257 -1.98 -13.31 -2.33
C ILE A 257 -1.18 -12.52 -1.30
N TRP A 258 -1.15 -12.93 -0.04
CA TRP A 258 -0.47 -12.20 1.04
C TRP A 258 1.07 -12.30 0.98
N ALA A 259 1.61 -13.20 0.18
CA ALA A 259 3.02 -13.20 -0.20
C ALA A 259 3.35 -12.22 -1.33
N ARG A 260 2.32 -11.69 -2.02
CA ARG A 260 2.43 -10.82 -3.20
C ARG A 260 1.76 -9.46 -3.03
N TRP A 261 0.91 -9.28 -2.04
CA TRP A 261 0.12 -8.08 -1.72
C TRP A 261 0.55 -7.50 -0.39
N HIS A 262 0.82 -6.20 -0.36
CA HIS A 262 1.23 -5.45 0.84
C HIS A 262 2.29 -6.21 1.67
N ILE A 263 3.34 -6.63 0.98
CA ILE A 263 4.35 -7.58 1.48
C ILE A 263 4.98 -7.09 2.79
N SER A 264 5.30 -5.78 2.88
CA SER A 264 5.93 -5.21 4.06
C SER A 264 5.02 -5.24 5.29
N LEU A 265 3.69 -5.01 5.12
CA LEU A 265 2.70 -5.17 6.20
C LEU A 265 2.55 -6.64 6.60
N SER A 266 2.45 -7.54 5.62
CA SER A 266 2.35 -8.99 5.86
C SER A 266 3.53 -9.51 6.67
N GLN A 267 4.74 -9.06 6.35
CA GLN A 267 5.95 -9.35 7.11
C GLN A 267 5.91 -8.74 8.51
N TRP A 268 5.40 -7.51 8.65
CA TRP A 268 5.24 -6.86 9.94
C TRP A 268 4.28 -7.66 10.84
N LEU A 269 3.09 -8.00 10.33
CA LEU A 269 2.09 -8.80 11.06
C LEU A 269 2.63 -10.18 11.46
N ARG A 270 3.36 -10.83 10.57
CA ARG A 270 4.04 -12.10 10.87
C ARG A 270 5.01 -11.95 12.05
N ASP A 271 5.88 -10.92 12.02
CA ASP A 271 6.99 -10.80 12.97
C ASP A 271 6.55 -10.28 14.35
N TYR A 272 5.49 -9.45 14.40
CA TYR A 272 5.09 -8.78 15.65
C TYR A 272 3.75 -9.28 16.20
N ILE A 273 2.96 -10.01 15.44
CA ILE A 273 1.69 -10.61 15.90
C ILE A 273 1.74 -12.14 15.79
N TYR A 274 1.89 -12.70 14.60
CA TYR A 274 1.77 -14.14 14.37
C TYR A 274 2.82 -14.97 15.11
N ILE A 275 4.11 -14.61 14.99
CA ILE A 275 5.22 -15.32 15.66
C ILE A 275 5.11 -15.21 17.18
N PRO A 276 4.86 -14.03 17.81
CA PRO A 276 4.65 -13.93 19.25
C PRO A 276 3.48 -14.75 19.79
N LEU A 277 2.41 -14.98 19.01
CA LEU A 277 1.30 -15.85 19.40
C LEU A 277 1.66 -17.36 19.36
N GLY A 278 2.85 -17.71 18.89
CA GLY A 278 3.35 -19.08 18.74
C GLY A 278 3.61 -19.49 17.27
N GLY A 279 3.20 -18.67 16.32
CA GLY A 279 3.44 -18.88 14.89
C GLY A 279 2.87 -20.22 14.40
N SER A 280 3.68 -20.96 13.63
CA SER A 280 3.36 -22.31 13.12
C SER A 280 3.93 -23.45 13.98
N ARG A 281 4.66 -23.13 15.08
CA ARG A 281 5.29 -24.13 15.96
C ARG A 281 4.37 -24.49 17.14
N CYS A 282 3.10 -24.82 16.83
CA CYS A 282 2.07 -25.16 17.81
C CYS A 282 1.07 -26.14 17.18
N SER A 283 0.03 -26.54 17.93
CA SER A 283 -1.05 -27.40 17.38
C SER A 283 -1.73 -26.75 16.18
N LYS A 284 -2.31 -27.58 15.30
CA LYS A 284 -3.02 -27.10 14.10
C LYS A 284 -4.10 -26.07 14.44
N ALA A 285 -4.95 -26.39 15.42
CA ALA A 285 -6.02 -25.47 15.85
C ALA A 285 -5.47 -24.12 16.36
N ARG A 286 -4.38 -24.13 17.14
CA ARG A 286 -3.73 -22.89 17.61
C ARG A 286 -3.12 -22.11 16.45
N LYS A 287 -2.49 -22.79 15.47
CA LYS A 287 -1.97 -22.16 14.27
C LYS A 287 -3.05 -21.43 13.49
N ASP A 288 -4.23 -22.07 13.31
CA ASP A 288 -5.37 -21.47 12.62
C ASP A 288 -5.92 -20.27 13.40
N GLY A 289 -6.04 -20.39 14.73
CA GLY A 289 -6.40 -19.27 15.61
C GLY A 289 -5.41 -18.10 15.51
N ASN A 290 -4.10 -18.38 15.49
CA ASN A 290 -3.08 -17.35 15.31
C ASN A 290 -3.21 -16.60 13.97
N LEU A 291 -3.56 -17.31 12.87
CA LEU A 291 -3.83 -16.69 11.58
C LEU A 291 -5.05 -15.76 11.65
N ILE A 292 -6.17 -16.28 12.19
CA ILE A 292 -7.41 -15.50 12.30
C ILE A 292 -7.17 -14.23 13.13
N ILE A 293 -6.53 -14.34 14.30
CA ILE A 293 -6.19 -13.19 15.15
C ILE A 293 -5.30 -12.19 14.38
N THR A 294 -4.30 -12.68 13.67
CA THR A 294 -3.38 -11.82 12.89
C THR A 294 -4.14 -11.02 11.83
N PHE A 295 -5.08 -11.63 11.13
CA PHE A 295 -5.88 -10.95 10.11
C PHE A 295 -6.97 -10.06 10.70
N LEU A 296 -7.53 -10.37 11.85
CA LEU A 296 -8.43 -9.47 12.59
C LEU A 296 -7.68 -8.21 13.03
N VAL A 297 -6.44 -8.34 13.51
CA VAL A 297 -5.57 -7.18 13.83
C VAL A 297 -5.25 -6.37 12.57
N SER A 298 -5.01 -7.03 11.42
CA SER A 298 -4.86 -6.34 10.13
C SER A 298 -6.11 -5.55 9.76
N GLY A 299 -7.29 -6.14 9.89
CA GLY A 299 -8.56 -5.46 9.63
C GLY A 299 -8.76 -4.25 10.55
N LEU A 300 -8.54 -4.41 11.85
CA LEU A 300 -8.55 -3.30 12.81
C LEU A 300 -7.62 -2.17 12.40
N TRP A 301 -6.39 -2.47 12.02
CA TRP A 301 -5.42 -1.46 11.61
C TRP A 301 -5.92 -0.63 10.41
N HIS A 302 -6.62 -1.25 9.46
CA HIS A 302 -7.19 -0.54 8.30
C HIS A 302 -8.29 0.44 8.69
N GLY A 303 -9.18 0.07 9.63
CA GLY A 303 -10.27 0.97 10.02
C GLY A 303 -11.07 0.50 11.23
N ALA A 304 -11.85 1.43 11.80
CA ALA A 304 -12.73 1.16 12.95
C ALA A 304 -14.06 0.47 12.54
N GLY A 305 -14.38 0.38 11.24
CA GLY A 305 -15.63 -0.19 10.75
C GLY A 305 -15.66 -1.70 10.84
N LEU A 306 -16.85 -2.29 11.08
CA LEU A 306 -17.06 -3.74 11.09
C LEU A 306 -16.71 -4.39 9.75
N THR A 307 -16.79 -3.67 8.63
CA THR A 307 -16.41 -4.16 7.31
C THR A 307 -14.95 -4.59 7.26
N TYR A 308 -14.04 -3.85 7.93
CA TYR A 308 -12.62 -4.21 8.01
C TYR A 308 -12.38 -5.44 8.88
N LEU A 309 -13.12 -5.60 9.99
CA LEU A 309 -13.02 -6.79 10.82
C LEU A 309 -13.52 -8.03 10.08
N VAL A 310 -14.66 -7.93 9.38
CA VAL A 310 -15.21 -9.03 8.57
C VAL A 310 -14.24 -9.37 7.42
N TRP A 311 -13.68 -8.37 6.74
CA TRP A 311 -12.67 -8.55 5.71
C TRP A 311 -11.42 -9.28 6.24
N GLY A 312 -10.89 -8.84 7.37
CA GLY A 312 -9.75 -9.49 8.02
C GLY A 312 -10.07 -10.91 8.46
N GLY A 313 -11.22 -11.11 9.13
CA GLY A 313 -11.69 -12.44 9.54
C GLY A 313 -11.84 -13.41 8.37
N LEU A 314 -12.39 -12.95 7.24
CA LEU A 314 -12.52 -13.74 6.02
C LEU A 314 -11.16 -14.22 5.49
N HIS A 315 -10.17 -13.32 5.39
CA HIS A 315 -8.82 -13.71 4.96
C HIS A 315 -8.15 -14.67 5.93
N GLY A 316 -8.31 -14.47 7.25
CA GLY A 316 -7.80 -15.38 8.27
C GLY A 316 -8.45 -16.78 8.17
N LEU A 317 -9.76 -16.84 7.99
CA LEU A 317 -10.50 -18.09 7.81
C LEU A 317 -10.12 -18.82 6.51
N CYS A 318 -10.00 -18.09 5.39
CA CYS A 318 -9.58 -18.68 4.12
C CYS A 318 -8.18 -19.31 4.24
N GLN A 319 -7.21 -18.60 4.86
CA GLN A 319 -5.88 -19.17 5.05
C GLN A 319 -5.86 -20.35 6.04
N ALA A 320 -6.66 -20.29 7.09
CA ALA A 320 -6.83 -21.44 8.00
C ALA A 320 -7.41 -22.65 7.25
N ALA A 321 -8.45 -22.46 6.46
CA ALA A 321 -9.03 -23.51 5.62
C ALA A 321 -8.02 -24.09 4.62
N GLU A 322 -7.20 -23.25 3.98
CA GLU A 322 -6.14 -23.70 3.06
C GLU A 322 -5.11 -24.63 3.72
N ASN A 323 -4.89 -24.54 5.03
CA ASN A 323 -3.99 -25.45 5.75
C ASN A 323 -4.51 -26.89 5.82
N HIS A 324 -5.82 -27.11 5.61
CA HIS A 324 -6.48 -28.41 5.66
C HIS A 324 -6.76 -29.00 4.28
N LEU A 325 -6.47 -28.24 3.21
CA LEU A 325 -6.65 -28.74 1.85
C LEU A 325 -5.56 -29.75 1.48
N PRO A 326 -5.87 -30.75 0.63
CA PRO A 326 -4.87 -31.70 0.16
C PRO A 326 -3.79 -31.01 -0.69
N PRO A 327 -2.61 -31.64 -0.85
CA PRO A 327 -1.55 -31.14 -1.69
C PRO A 327 -2.04 -30.83 -3.11
N ARG A 328 -1.54 -29.74 -3.67
CA ARG A 328 -1.97 -29.24 -4.98
C ARG A 328 -1.55 -30.19 -6.09
N ARG A 329 -2.51 -30.66 -6.87
CA ARG A 329 -2.21 -31.48 -8.05
C ARG A 329 -1.71 -30.58 -9.19
N PRO A 330 -0.65 -30.97 -9.95
CA PRO A 330 -0.14 -30.21 -11.08
C PRO A 330 -1.15 -30.16 -12.23
N GLY A 331 -0.98 -29.21 -13.14
CA GLY A 331 -1.78 -29.06 -14.36
C GLY A 331 -2.11 -27.59 -14.67
N LYS A 332 -1.90 -27.18 -15.92
CA LYS A 332 -2.09 -25.79 -16.37
C LYS A 332 -3.54 -25.30 -16.16
N LEU A 333 -4.53 -26.10 -16.55
CA LEU A 333 -5.95 -25.76 -16.37
C LEU A 333 -6.31 -25.63 -14.88
N ARG A 334 -5.83 -26.59 -14.05
CA ARG A 334 -6.08 -26.53 -12.60
C ARG A 334 -5.42 -25.30 -11.96
N HIS A 335 -4.23 -24.92 -12.41
CA HIS A 335 -3.57 -23.69 -11.96
C HIS A 335 -4.39 -22.46 -12.35
N ALA A 336 -4.82 -22.35 -13.62
CA ALA A 336 -5.66 -21.25 -14.08
C ALA A 336 -6.98 -21.14 -13.29
N LEU A 337 -7.65 -22.28 -13.02
CA LEU A 337 -8.87 -22.28 -12.22
C LEU A 337 -8.62 -21.83 -10.76
N ARG A 338 -7.47 -22.20 -10.16
CA ARG A 338 -7.10 -21.73 -8.81
C ARG A 338 -6.85 -20.22 -8.82
N VAL A 339 -6.11 -19.71 -9.80
CA VAL A 339 -5.86 -18.26 -9.95
C VAL A 339 -7.19 -17.51 -10.09
N ALA A 340 -8.09 -17.96 -10.97
CA ALA A 340 -9.41 -17.36 -11.13
C ALA A 340 -10.24 -17.42 -9.84
N GLY A 341 -10.31 -18.56 -9.16
CA GLY A 341 -11.03 -18.70 -7.90
C GLY A 341 -10.43 -17.82 -6.79
N THR A 342 -9.11 -17.74 -6.72
CA THR A 342 -8.41 -16.87 -5.76
C THR A 342 -8.69 -15.39 -6.02
N PHE A 343 -8.72 -14.99 -7.30
CA PHE A 343 -9.10 -13.63 -7.69
C PHE A 343 -10.55 -13.32 -7.30
N CYS A 344 -11.49 -14.26 -7.51
CA CYS A 344 -12.89 -14.08 -7.08
C CYS A 344 -13.01 -13.90 -5.56
N ILE A 345 -12.27 -14.68 -4.76
CA ILE A 345 -12.24 -14.53 -3.30
C ILE A 345 -11.70 -13.15 -2.93
N LEU A 346 -10.61 -12.71 -3.57
CA LEU A 346 -10.01 -11.39 -3.35
C LEU A 346 -10.99 -10.27 -3.70
N ALA A 347 -11.64 -10.34 -4.86
CA ALA A 347 -12.60 -9.35 -5.32
C ALA A 347 -13.82 -9.27 -4.39
N GLY A 348 -14.37 -10.41 -3.99
CA GLY A 348 -15.45 -10.45 -3.01
C GLY A 348 -15.06 -9.87 -1.65
N ALA A 349 -13.86 -10.19 -1.15
CA ALA A 349 -13.34 -9.61 0.08
C ALA A 349 -13.18 -8.08 -0.04
N PHE A 350 -12.71 -7.57 -1.18
CA PHE A 350 -12.57 -6.13 -1.41
C PHE A 350 -13.91 -5.40 -1.57
N VAL A 351 -14.97 -6.04 -2.04
CA VAL A 351 -16.33 -5.47 -1.97
C VAL A 351 -16.71 -5.16 -0.52
N ILE A 352 -16.45 -6.09 0.42
CA ILE A 352 -16.70 -5.87 1.85
C ILE A 352 -15.83 -4.73 2.39
N PHE A 353 -14.54 -4.69 2.00
CA PHE A 353 -13.59 -3.66 2.42
C PHE A 353 -14.01 -2.24 1.98
N ARG A 354 -14.54 -2.10 0.75
CA ARG A 354 -14.95 -0.81 0.17
C ARG A 354 -16.31 -0.33 0.68
N ALA A 355 -17.19 -1.25 1.02
CA ALA A 355 -18.56 -0.93 1.41
C ALA A 355 -18.60 0.02 2.62
N SER A 356 -19.53 0.96 2.59
CA SER A 356 -19.74 1.93 3.69
C SER A 356 -20.26 1.28 4.98
N SER A 357 -20.92 0.12 4.85
CA SER A 357 -21.44 -0.68 5.96
C SER A 357 -21.59 -2.14 5.55
N LEU A 358 -21.82 -3.04 6.51
CA LEU A 358 -22.17 -4.44 6.21
C LEU A 358 -23.52 -4.55 5.47
N ALA A 359 -24.46 -3.65 5.73
CA ALA A 359 -25.72 -3.59 5.00
C ALA A 359 -25.49 -3.24 3.52
N ASN A 360 -24.65 -2.23 3.24
CA ASN A 360 -24.28 -1.86 1.88
C ASN A 360 -23.52 -3.00 1.16
N ALA A 361 -22.63 -3.72 1.86
CA ALA A 361 -21.99 -4.91 1.30
C ALA A 361 -23.00 -6.01 0.97
N ALA A 362 -23.96 -6.25 1.86
CA ALA A 362 -25.01 -7.25 1.64
C ALA A 362 -25.92 -6.88 0.46
N GLU A 363 -26.22 -5.59 0.29
CA GLU A 363 -27.00 -5.09 -0.86
C GLU A 363 -26.26 -5.30 -2.18
N LEU A 364 -24.96 -4.99 -2.24
CA LEU A 364 -24.11 -5.28 -3.40
C LEU A 364 -24.11 -6.77 -3.74
N PHE A 365 -23.90 -7.66 -2.77
CA PHE A 365 -23.91 -9.11 -3.02
C PHE A 365 -25.29 -9.61 -3.42
N LYS A 366 -26.38 -9.12 -2.78
CA LYS A 366 -27.74 -9.44 -3.17
C LYS A 366 -28.02 -9.04 -4.63
N GLY A 367 -27.60 -7.83 -5.01
CA GLY A 367 -27.75 -7.37 -6.39
C GLY A 367 -26.95 -8.22 -7.39
N ILE A 368 -25.71 -8.58 -7.08
CA ILE A 368 -24.89 -9.48 -7.90
C ILE A 368 -25.54 -10.85 -8.09
N LEU A 369 -26.24 -11.37 -7.08
CA LEU A 369 -26.85 -12.69 -7.12
C LEU A 369 -28.26 -12.69 -7.72
N CYS A 370 -29.08 -11.66 -7.45
CA CYS A 370 -30.53 -11.68 -7.65
C CYS A 370 -31.03 -10.71 -8.74
N ASN A 371 -30.31 -9.60 -9.03
CA ASN A 371 -30.76 -8.64 -10.03
C ASN A 371 -30.69 -9.26 -11.43
N GLY A 372 -31.64 -8.91 -12.30
CA GLY A 372 -31.54 -9.18 -13.73
C GLY A 372 -30.34 -8.45 -14.29
N GLY A 373 -29.78 -8.94 -15.38
CA GLY A 373 -28.69 -8.25 -16.09
C GLY A 373 -28.51 -8.83 -17.46
N HIS A 374 -28.50 -7.97 -18.47
CA HIS A 374 -28.36 -8.35 -19.88
C HIS A 374 -27.28 -7.58 -20.63
N ALA A 375 -26.72 -6.51 -20.08
CA ALA A 375 -25.76 -5.67 -20.75
C ALA A 375 -24.34 -6.09 -20.41
N VAL A 376 -23.69 -6.81 -21.31
CA VAL A 376 -22.24 -7.08 -21.25
C VAL A 376 -21.45 -5.77 -21.40
N PHE A 377 -22.03 -4.80 -22.08
CA PHE A 377 -21.54 -3.43 -22.24
C PHE A 377 -22.69 -2.50 -21.84
N SER A 378 -22.73 -2.13 -20.57
CA SER A 378 -23.64 -1.12 -20.06
C SER A 378 -23.33 0.22 -20.71
N ASN A 379 -24.34 1.06 -20.87
CA ASN A 379 -24.15 2.44 -21.28
C ASN A 379 -23.15 3.10 -20.33
N TYR A 380 -22.00 3.52 -20.84
CA TYR A 380 -20.92 4.15 -20.04
C TYR A 380 -21.41 5.35 -19.22
N TRP A 381 -22.46 6.02 -19.66
CA TRP A 381 -23.16 7.11 -18.95
C TRP A 381 -23.73 6.66 -17.59
N GLU A 382 -24.31 5.48 -17.53
CA GLU A 382 -24.87 4.93 -16.30
C GLU A 382 -23.77 4.65 -15.25
N LEU A 383 -22.56 4.37 -15.72
CA LEU A 383 -21.39 4.11 -14.88
C LEU A 383 -20.60 5.38 -14.54
N GLY A 384 -21.11 6.57 -14.89
CA GLY A 384 -20.50 7.85 -14.58
C GLY A 384 -19.35 8.26 -15.50
N LEU A 385 -19.06 7.51 -16.57
CA LEU A 385 -18.07 7.87 -17.59
C LEU A 385 -18.68 8.91 -18.53
N THR A 386 -17.89 9.88 -19.00
CA THR A 386 -18.37 11.00 -19.79
C THR A 386 -18.34 10.72 -21.29
N SER A 387 -17.64 9.68 -21.73
CA SER A 387 -17.50 9.31 -23.15
C SER A 387 -17.07 7.86 -23.34
N LEU A 388 -17.36 7.29 -24.50
CA LEU A 388 -16.84 5.99 -24.93
C LEU A 388 -15.30 5.98 -24.93
N GLN A 389 -14.68 7.12 -25.21
CA GLN A 389 -13.22 7.24 -25.15
C GLN A 389 -12.68 6.97 -23.72
N GLU A 390 -13.34 7.48 -22.68
CA GLU A 390 -12.93 7.20 -21.28
C GLU A 390 -13.03 5.72 -20.95
N GLU A 391 -14.07 5.04 -21.42
CA GLU A 391 -14.23 3.59 -21.25
C GLU A 391 -13.13 2.80 -21.96
N ILE A 392 -12.87 3.12 -23.25
CA ILE A 392 -11.78 2.48 -24.01
C ILE A 392 -10.43 2.69 -23.33
N LEU A 393 -10.14 3.90 -22.85
CA LEU A 393 -8.88 4.21 -22.17
C LEU A 393 -8.75 3.47 -20.83
N LEU A 394 -9.84 3.27 -20.10
CA LEU A 394 -9.86 2.47 -18.88
C LEU A 394 -9.44 1.03 -19.17
N TYR A 395 -10.12 0.37 -20.11
CA TYR A 395 -9.83 -1.02 -20.44
C TYR A 395 -8.45 -1.20 -21.09
N ALA A 396 -8.03 -0.26 -21.94
CA ALA A 396 -6.67 -0.26 -22.49
C ALA A 396 -5.60 -0.13 -21.38
N GLY A 397 -5.82 0.77 -20.42
CA GLY A 397 -4.92 0.92 -19.26
C GLY A 397 -4.83 -0.35 -18.42
N ILE A 398 -5.97 -1.01 -18.16
CA ILE A 398 -6.01 -2.30 -17.46
C ILE A 398 -5.29 -3.38 -18.26
N ALA A 399 -5.49 -3.45 -19.57
CA ALA A 399 -4.82 -4.41 -20.44
C ALA A 399 -3.29 -4.23 -20.44
N ILE A 400 -2.80 -2.99 -20.48
CA ILE A 400 -1.36 -2.67 -20.36
C ILE A 400 -0.83 -3.11 -18.98
N LEU A 401 -1.54 -2.79 -17.89
CA LEU A 401 -1.16 -3.18 -16.53
C LEU A 401 -1.01 -4.71 -16.42
N LEU A 402 -2.02 -5.46 -16.87
CA LEU A 402 -2.03 -6.91 -16.81
C LEU A 402 -0.98 -7.55 -17.73
N ALA A 403 -0.72 -6.97 -18.92
CA ALA A 403 0.32 -7.45 -19.84
C ALA A 403 1.72 -7.28 -19.24
N VAL A 404 2.00 -6.15 -18.58
CA VAL A 404 3.26 -5.89 -17.89
C VAL A 404 3.42 -6.86 -16.71
N ASP A 405 2.37 -7.05 -15.91
CA ASP A 405 2.40 -8.00 -14.78
C ASP A 405 2.57 -9.44 -15.27
N ALA A 406 1.92 -9.84 -16.36
CA ALA A 406 2.11 -11.16 -16.97
C ALA A 406 3.53 -11.38 -17.51
N ALA A 407 4.18 -10.34 -18.02
CA ALA A 407 5.58 -10.40 -18.41
C ALA A 407 6.49 -10.60 -17.19
N HIS A 408 6.27 -9.85 -16.13
CA HIS A 408 7.04 -9.97 -14.88
C HIS A 408 6.82 -11.32 -14.20
N GLU A 409 5.60 -11.87 -14.20
CA GLU A 409 5.30 -13.20 -13.64
C GLU A 409 6.06 -14.31 -14.38
N ARG A 410 6.33 -14.12 -15.68
CA ARG A 410 7.18 -15.02 -16.48
C ARG A 410 8.68 -14.76 -16.34
N GLY A 411 9.09 -13.90 -15.40
CA GLY A 411 10.50 -13.55 -15.16
C GLY A 411 11.10 -12.58 -16.18
N VAL A 412 10.26 -11.92 -17.01
CA VAL A 412 10.74 -10.97 -18.01
C VAL A 412 10.84 -9.57 -17.39
N SER A 413 12.04 -9.08 -17.19
CA SER A 413 12.28 -7.69 -16.82
C SER A 413 12.23 -6.78 -18.05
N LEU A 414 11.11 -6.07 -18.23
CA LEU A 414 10.94 -5.16 -19.37
C LEU A 414 11.98 -4.02 -19.35
N ARG A 415 12.28 -3.46 -18.18
CA ARG A 415 13.29 -2.40 -18.02
C ARG A 415 14.67 -2.88 -18.50
N THR A 416 15.07 -4.09 -18.12
CA THR A 416 16.36 -4.66 -18.55
C THR A 416 16.38 -4.92 -20.06
N LYS A 417 15.28 -5.41 -20.62
CA LYS A 417 15.19 -5.62 -22.07
C LYS A 417 15.27 -4.33 -22.86
N ILE A 418 14.56 -3.28 -22.41
CA ILE A 418 14.59 -1.95 -23.04
C ILE A 418 16.00 -1.34 -22.92
N ALA A 419 16.65 -1.46 -21.75
CA ALA A 419 18.00 -0.95 -21.56
C ALA A 419 19.06 -1.62 -22.46
N ALA A 420 18.83 -2.86 -22.88
CA ALA A 420 19.71 -3.59 -23.79
C ALA A 420 19.55 -3.20 -25.28
N LEU A 421 18.53 -2.40 -25.64
CA LEU A 421 18.31 -1.97 -27.02
C LEU A 421 19.29 -0.86 -27.43
N PRO A 422 19.57 -0.71 -28.74
CA PRO A 422 20.28 0.43 -29.28
C PRO A 422 19.63 1.74 -28.89
N THR A 423 20.44 2.79 -28.68
CA THR A 423 19.97 4.09 -28.18
C THR A 423 18.77 4.66 -28.95
N PRO A 424 18.71 4.67 -30.30
CA PRO A 424 17.55 5.20 -31.02
C PRO A 424 16.26 4.43 -30.73
N ALA A 425 16.30 3.09 -30.71
CA ALA A 425 15.16 2.25 -30.42
C ALA A 425 14.67 2.44 -28.97
N ARG A 426 15.60 2.59 -28.03
CA ARG A 426 15.29 2.87 -26.63
C ARG A 426 14.58 4.20 -26.46
N TRP A 427 15.06 5.27 -27.10
CA TRP A 427 14.42 6.58 -27.04
C TRP A 427 13.06 6.58 -27.70
N ALA A 428 12.89 5.93 -28.86
CA ALA A 428 11.56 5.78 -29.49
C ALA A 428 10.54 5.11 -28.55
N ILE A 429 10.96 4.07 -27.80
CA ILE A 429 10.08 3.46 -26.79
C ILE A 429 9.74 4.45 -25.67
N TYR A 430 10.69 5.23 -25.19
CA TYR A 430 10.42 6.21 -24.13
C TYR A 430 9.47 7.31 -24.60
N GLU A 431 9.62 7.80 -25.82
CA GLU A 431 8.72 8.78 -26.43
C GLU A 431 7.30 8.22 -26.55
N VAL A 432 7.15 6.99 -27.04
CA VAL A 432 5.86 6.28 -27.08
C VAL A 432 5.27 6.15 -25.66
N CYS A 433 6.06 5.75 -24.67
CA CYS A 433 5.57 5.64 -23.28
C CYS A 433 5.12 7.00 -22.72
N ILE A 434 5.86 8.08 -23.00
CA ILE A 434 5.48 9.44 -22.59
C ILE A 434 4.18 9.86 -23.28
N PHE A 435 4.07 9.64 -24.61
CA PHE A 435 2.86 9.96 -25.36
C PHE A 435 1.66 9.18 -24.83
N VAL A 436 1.79 7.87 -24.63
CA VAL A 436 0.74 7.01 -24.05
C VAL A 436 0.34 7.51 -22.67
N PHE A 437 1.31 7.87 -21.82
CA PHE A 437 1.05 8.41 -20.48
C PHE A 437 0.27 9.74 -20.55
N LEU A 438 0.70 10.67 -21.38
CA LEU A 438 0.03 11.97 -21.55
C LEU A 438 -1.37 11.83 -22.11
N PHE A 439 -1.57 10.92 -23.08
CA PHE A 439 -2.86 10.67 -23.69
C PHE A 439 -3.83 9.92 -22.77
N MET A 440 -3.34 8.94 -22.03
CA MET A 440 -4.17 8.12 -21.16
C MET A 440 -4.34 8.70 -19.76
N GLY A 441 -3.46 9.58 -19.30
CA GLY A 441 -3.48 10.12 -17.93
C GLY A 441 -4.69 11.04 -17.69
N ARG A 442 -5.34 10.89 -16.53
CA ARG A 442 -6.38 11.79 -16.03
C ARG A 442 -5.75 12.82 -15.10
N PHE A 443 -5.27 13.93 -15.66
CA PHE A 443 -4.53 14.96 -14.92
C PHE A 443 -5.44 15.97 -14.19
N LEU A 444 -6.68 16.11 -14.64
CA LEU A 444 -7.69 17.01 -14.07
C LEU A 444 -8.76 16.18 -13.34
N GLY A 445 -9.07 16.54 -12.10
CA GLY A 445 -10.10 15.85 -11.33
C GLY A 445 -9.68 14.52 -10.71
N GLY A 446 -8.39 14.18 -10.72
CA GLY A 446 -7.86 13.01 -10.03
C GLY A 446 -7.97 13.16 -8.50
N GLY A 447 -8.41 12.10 -7.81
CA GLY A 447 -8.52 12.06 -6.35
C GLY A 447 -7.16 11.84 -5.67
N SER A 448 -7.10 12.13 -4.34
CA SER A 448 -5.99 11.62 -3.52
C SER A 448 -5.88 10.10 -3.65
N PHE A 449 -4.73 9.54 -3.29
CA PHE A 449 -4.60 8.08 -3.26
C PHE A 449 -5.68 7.47 -2.36
N LEU A 450 -6.36 6.46 -2.90
CA LEU A 450 -7.50 5.80 -2.24
C LEU A 450 -7.11 5.22 -0.88
N TYR A 451 -5.97 4.55 -0.83
CA TYR A 451 -5.49 3.88 0.39
C TYR A 451 -5.11 4.86 1.52
N ALA A 452 -4.90 6.15 1.23
CA ALA A 452 -4.71 7.19 2.24
C ALA A 452 -5.99 7.50 3.02
N ARG A 453 -7.16 7.05 2.54
CA ARG A 453 -8.46 7.29 3.18
C ARG A 453 -8.80 6.23 4.25
N TYR A 454 -8.04 5.13 4.30
CA TYR A 454 -8.16 4.03 5.25
C TYR A 454 -7.06 4.10 6.31
#